data_4753a839bed33989905bfd214b9ef561
#
_entry.id   4753a839bed33989905bfd214b9ef561
#
_cell.length_a   1.000
_cell.length_b   1.000
_cell.length_c   1.000
_cell.angle_alpha   90.00
_cell.angle_beta   90.00
_cell.angle_gamma   90.00
#
_symmetry.space_group_name_H-M   'P 1'
#
loop_
_entity.id
_entity.type
_entity.pdbx_description
1 polymer ?
#
loop_
_entity_poly.entity_id
_entity_poly.type
_entity_poly.pdbx_seq_one_letter_code
_entity_poly.pdbx_strand_id
1 'polypeptide(L)'
;SKDTLQKDDCHKLKTHLVRAMAEGTIPRNVFQMNPIIKDMQTAVIVAEEIGMRRASILGIMLHESVKYNLCSLESVKEEYGEDVAGIIRGLVKINELYSKSPIIESENFRNLLLSFAEDMRVILIIIADRVNLIRQIKNSPNEEARLEVANEAAYLYAPLAHKLGLYKLKSELEDLSLKYTQHDVYYHIKEKLNATKQARDRYIEAFICLLYTSDAADDL
;
A
#
# COMPACT_ATOMS: atom_id res chain seq x y z
N SER A 1 -1.24 -10.42 -15.06
CA SER A 1 -0.99 -9.98 -16.44
C SER A 1 0.30 -10.62 -16.93
N LYS A 2 0.28 -11.23 -18.12
CA LYS A 2 1.40 -12.00 -18.69
C LYS A 2 2.67 -11.17 -18.96
N ASP A 3 2.61 -9.86 -18.87
CA ASP A 3 3.69 -8.94 -19.24
C ASP A 3 4.45 -8.34 -18.06
N THR A 4 4.14 -8.74 -16.83
CA THR A 4 4.69 -8.10 -15.62
C THR A 4 5.99 -8.75 -15.17
N LEU A 5 6.12 -10.08 -15.32
CA LEU A 5 7.32 -10.86 -15.01
C LEU A 5 7.57 -11.88 -16.10
N GLN A 6 8.84 -12.11 -16.47
CA GLN A 6 9.24 -13.18 -17.37
C GLN A 6 9.15 -14.53 -16.65
N LYS A 7 8.98 -15.64 -17.40
CA LYS A 7 8.92 -16.99 -16.81
C LYS A 7 10.18 -17.34 -16.02
N ASP A 8 11.34 -16.89 -16.51
CA ASP A 8 12.62 -17.08 -15.84
C ASP A 8 12.68 -16.33 -14.50
N ASP A 9 12.23 -15.06 -14.46
CA ASP A 9 12.12 -14.30 -13.22
C ASP A 9 11.25 -15.02 -12.17
N CYS A 10 10.12 -15.57 -12.59
CA CYS A 10 9.22 -16.29 -11.71
C CYS A 10 9.86 -17.54 -11.10
N HIS A 11 10.63 -18.28 -11.90
CA HIS A 11 11.31 -19.49 -11.44
C HIS A 11 12.41 -19.16 -10.43
N LYS A 12 13.28 -18.20 -10.77
CA LYS A 12 14.36 -17.74 -9.90
C LYS A 12 13.81 -17.14 -8.59
N LEU A 13 12.83 -16.24 -8.70
CA LEU A 13 12.19 -15.64 -7.54
C LEU A 13 11.58 -16.69 -6.61
N LYS A 14 10.84 -17.68 -7.16
CA LYS A 14 10.29 -18.78 -6.36
C LYS A 14 11.38 -19.53 -5.58
N THR A 15 12.50 -19.83 -6.22
CA THR A 15 13.62 -20.50 -5.57
C THR A 15 14.20 -19.69 -4.42
N HIS A 16 14.40 -18.38 -4.62
CA HIS A 16 14.85 -17.46 -3.57
C HIS A 16 13.88 -17.38 -2.40
N LEU A 17 12.58 -17.24 -2.68
CA LEU A 17 11.56 -17.10 -1.62
C LEU A 17 11.38 -18.38 -0.83
N VAL A 18 11.39 -19.55 -1.46
CA VAL A 18 11.32 -20.84 -0.78
C VAL A 18 12.53 -21.02 0.15
N ARG A 19 13.72 -20.63 -0.30
CA ARG A 19 14.93 -20.67 0.53
C ARG A 19 14.82 -19.70 1.71
N ALA A 20 14.42 -18.45 1.48
CA ALA A 20 14.24 -17.43 2.53
C ALA A 20 13.21 -17.86 3.58
N MET A 21 12.11 -18.51 3.14
CA MET A 21 11.11 -19.07 4.05
C MET A 21 11.65 -20.23 4.88
N ALA A 22 12.45 -21.11 4.27
CA ALA A 22 13.03 -22.29 4.94
C ALA A 22 14.08 -21.88 5.98
N GLU A 23 14.89 -20.87 5.70
CA GLU A 23 15.91 -20.34 6.62
C GLU A 23 15.28 -19.64 7.83
N GLY A 24 14.07 -19.08 7.71
CA GLY A 24 13.30 -18.51 8.83
C GLY A 24 13.94 -17.33 9.55
N THR A 25 14.93 -16.67 8.92
CA THR A 25 15.74 -15.60 9.54
C THR A 25 15.08 -14.23 9.48
N ILE A 26 14.09 -14.04 8.58
CA ILE A 26 13.38 -12.77 8.44
C ILE A 26 12.31 -12.68 9.53
N PRO A 27 12.40 -11.73 10.48
CA PRO A 27 11.49 -11.64 11.60
C PRO A 27 10.10 -11.16 11.15
N ARG A 28 9.08 -11.59 11.87
CA ARG A 28 7.74 -11.02 11.73
C ARG A 28 7.69 -9.63 12.33
N ASN A 29 6.82 -8.77 11.79
CA ASN A 29 6.58 -7.44 12.34
C ASN A 29 5.78 -7.48 13.65
N VAL A 30 5.53 -6.33 14.26
CA VAL A 30 4.77 -6.19 15.52
C VAL A 30 3.33 -6.76 15.44
N PHE A 31 2.79 -6.92 14.24
CA PHE A 31 1.48 -7.54 13.97
C PHE A 31 1.57 -9.04 13.66
N GLN A 32 2.73 -9.66 13.84
CA GLN A 32 3.00 -11.07 13.56
C GLN A 32 2.79 -11.48 12.09
N MET A 33 2.83 -10.55 11.17
CA MET A 33 2.70 -10.81 9.75
C MET A 33 3.96 -11.48 9.19
N ASN A 34 3.76 -12.44 8.30
CA ASN A 34 4.88 -13.00 7.53
C ASN A 34 5.37 -11.96 6.52
N PRO A 35 6.66 -11.56 6.55
CA PRO A 35 7.18 -10.49 5.70
C PRO A 35 7.06 -10.82 4.21
N ILE A 36 7.31 -12.06 3.80
CA ILE A 36 7.23 -12.48 2.40
C ILE A 36 5.80 -12.38 1.88
N ILE A 37 4.81 -12.81 2.68
CA ILE A 37 3.39 -12.69 2.31
C ILE A 37 2.99 -11.22 2.22
N LYS A 38 3.43 -10.39 3.17
CA LYS A 38 3.19 -8.95 3.15
C LYS A 38 3.76 -8.31 1.89
N ASP A 39 4.98 -8.66 1.50
CA ASP A 39 5.63 -8.14 0.30
C ASP A 39 4.94 -8.60 -1.00
N MET A 40 4.47 -9.85 -1.05
CA MET A 40 3.64 -10.33 -2.17
C MET A 40 2.36 -9.48 -2.33
N GLN A 41 1.68 -9.16 -1.24
CA GLN A 41 0.48 -8.33 -1.26
C GLN A 41 0.80 -6.88 -1.67
N THR A 42 1.90 -6.32 -1.17
CA THR A 42 2.40 -5.00 -1.59
C THR A 42 2.72 -4.99 -3.10
N ALA A 43 3.35 -6.04 -3.61
CA ALA A 43 3.65 -6.18 -5.04
C ALA A 43 2.37 -6.23 -5.90
N VAL A 44 1.28 -6.83 -5.41
CA VAL A 44 -0.03 -6.80 -6.09
C VAL A 44 -0.59 -5.37 -6.14
N ILE A 45 -0.56 -4.63 -5.05
CA ILE A 45 -1.01 -3.22 -5.03
C ILE A 45 -0.20 -2.38 -6.01
N VAL A 46 1.12 -2.54 -6.01
CA VAL A 46 2.05 -1.82 -6.89
C VAL A 46 1.76 -2.13 -8.36
N ALA A 47 1.48 -3.39 -8.69
CA ALA A 47 1.20 -3.81 -10.05
C ALA A 47 -0.19 -3.39 -10.56
N GLU A 48 -1.22 -3.54 -9.72
CA GLU A 48 -2.62 -3.38 -10.13
C GLU A 48 -3.16 -1.97 -9.88
N GLU A 49 -2.78 -1.34 -8.77
CA GLU A 49 -3.34 -0.04 -8.39
C GLU A 49 -2.44 1.14 -8.78
N ILE A 50 -1.11 0.94 -8.87
CA ILE A 50 -0.15 1.98 -9.28
C ILE A 50 0.30 1.78 -10.75
N GLY A 51 0.27 0.53 -11.25
CA GLY A 51 0.65 0.21 -12.62
C GLY A 51 2.15 0.03 -12.84
N MET A 52 2.91 -0.24 -11.77
CA MET A 52 4.34 -0.48 -11.86
C MET A 52 4.64 -1.91 -12.36
N ARG A 53 5.87 -2.13 -12.84
CA ARG A 53 6.21 -3.36 -13.56
C ARG A 53 7.38 -4.11 -12.92
N ARG A 54 8.02 -4.98 -13.69
CA ARG A 54 9.03 -5.99 -13.34
C ARG A 54 10.01 -5.55 -12.26
N ALA A 55 10.74 -4.47 -12.46
CA ALA A 55 11.79 -4.07 -11.52
C ALA A 55 11.26 -3.76 -10.12
N SER A 56 10.09 -3.11 -10.02
CA SER A 56 9.47 -2.78 -8.74
C SER A 56 8.97 -4.03 -8.01
N ILE A 57 8.37 -4.97 -8.74
CA ILE A 57 7.88 -6.22 -8.17
C ILE A 57 9.05 -7.06 -7.63
N LEU A 58 10.11 -7.23 -8.43
CA LEU A 58 11.30 -7.95 -8.00
C LEU A 58 12.01 -7.25 -6.83
N GLY A 59 12.10 -5.90 -6.88
CA GLY A 59 12.67 -5.12 -5.79
C GLY A 59 11.92 -5.33 -4.47
N ILE A 60 10.59 -5.31 -4.48
CA ILE A 60 9.75 -5.59 -3.30
C ILE A 60 9.99 -7.01 -2.79
N MET A 61 10.02 -7.99 -3.67
CA MET A 61 10.13 -9.40 -3.28
C MET A 61 11.51 -9.79 -2.74
N LEU A 62 12.57 -9.05 -3.09
CA LEU A 62 13.95 -9.40 -2.76
C LEU A 62 14.59 -8.50 -1.69
N HIS A 63 14.00 -7.32 -1.38
CA HIS A 63 14.65 -6.36 -0.50
C HIS A 63 14.86 -6.89 0.93
N GLU A 64 13.92 -7.65 1.48
CA GLU A 64 14.08 -8.26 2.82
C GLU A 64 15.19 -9.31 2.81
N SER A 65 15.34 -10.09 1.73
CA SER A 65 16.42 -11.06 1.59
C SER A 65 17.80 -10.38 1.56
N VAL A 66 17.91 -9.22 0.91
CA VAL A 66 19.16 -8.42 0.93
C VAL A 66 19.40 -7.80 2.30
N LYS A 67 18.38 -7.22 2.92
CA LYS A 67 18.45 -6.59 4.25
C LYS A 67 18.92 -7.56 5.34
N TYR A 68 18.48 -8.82 5.28
CA TYR A 68 18.86 -9.87 6.23
C TYR A 68 20.02 -10.76 5.75
N ASN A 69 20.76 -10.31 4.72
CA ASN A 69 21.96 -10.98 4.19
C ASN A 69 21.75 -12.42 3.69
N LEU A 70 20.53 -12.76 3.23
CA LEU A 70 20.24 -14.03 2.57
C LEU A 70 20.74 -14.05 1.13
N CYS A 71 20.88 -12.90 0.50
CA CYS A 71 21.55 -12.68 -0.77
C CYS A 71 22.25 -11.32 -0.76
N SER A 72 23.31 -11.17 -1.57
CA SER A 72 24.01 -9.90 -1.72
C SER A 72 23.31 -9.00 -2.75
N LEU A 73 23.47 -7.69 -2.62
CA LEU A 73 22.97 -6.74 -3.60
C LEU A 73 23.67 -6.93 -4.99
N GLU A 74 24.94 -7.31 -4.97
CA GLU A 74 25.73 -7.62 -6.16
C GLU A 74 25.15 -8.83 -6.91
N SER A 75 24.80 -9.90 -6.19
CA SER A 75 24.15 -11.09 -6.77
C SER A 75 22.81 -10.73 -7.41
N VAL A 76 22.00 -9.89 -6.75
CA VAL A 76 20.74 -9.42 -7.33
C VAL A 76 20.97 -8.57 -8.59
N LYS A 77 21.99 -7.71 -8.58
CA LYS A 77 22.37 -6.91 -9.74
C LYS A 77 22.77 -7.77 -10.94
N GLU A 78 23.57 -8.81 -10.71
CA GLU A 78 24.01 -9.74 -11.75
C GLU A 78 22.84 -10.56 -12.31
N GLU A 79 21.92 -10.99 -11.46
CA GLU A 79 20.83 -11.88 -11.82
C GLU A 79 19.61 -11.16 -12.41
N TYR A 80 19.26 -9.99 -11.87
CA TYR A 80 18.01 -9.26 -12.19
C TYR A 80 18.25 -7.88 -12.82
N GLY A 81 19.47 -7.36 -12.76
CA GLY A 81 19.89 -6.08 -13.34
C GLY A 81 19.98 -4.93 -12.33
N GLU A 82 20.68 -3.85 -12.74
CA GLU A 82 20.91 -2.64 -11.92
C GLU A 82 19.61 -1.96 -11.49
N ASP A 83 18.59 -2.01 -12.31
CA ASP A 83 17.29 -1.37 -12.07
C ASP A 83 16.60 -1.96 -10.84
N VAL A 84 16.67 -3.28 -10.65
CA VAL A 84 16.16 -3.98 -9.45
C VAL A 84 17.04 -3.67 -8.24
N ALA A 85 18.35 -3.74 -8.39
CA ALA A 85 19.31 -3.44 -7.33
C ALA A 85 19.18 -1.98 -6.82
N GLY A 86 18.95 -1.03 -7.72
CA GLY A 86 18.70 0.38 -7.36
C GLY A 86 17.47 0.57 -6.50
N ILE A 87 16.35 -0.10 -6.83
CA ILE A 87 15.14 -0.06 -6.01
C ILE A 87 15.40 -0.66 -4.62
N ILE A 88 16.06 -1.82 -4.54
CA ILE A 88 16.39 -2.46 -3.25
C ILE A 88 17.26 -1.54 -2.39
N ARG A 89 18.29 -0.94 -2.98
CA ARG A 89 19.17 0.03 -2.29
C ARG A 89 18.37 1.17 -1.70
N GLY A 90 17.43 1.73 -2.47
CA GLY A 90 16.53 2.79 -2.02
C GLY A 90 15.63 2.36 -0.87
N LEU A 91 15.03 1.17 -0.95
CA LEU A 91 14.17 0.64 0.12
C LEU A 91 14.95 0.39 1.41
N VAL A 92 16.14 -0.21 1.33
CA VAL A 92 17.01 -0.45 2.50
C VAL A 92 17.43 0.87 3.14
N LYS A 93 17.89 1.85 2.34
CA LYS A 93 18.28 3.18 2.80
C LYS A 93 17.16 3.91 3.54
N ILE A 94 15.94 3.85 3.02
CA ILE A 94 14.79 4.50 3.67
C ILE A 94 14.40 3.76 4.96
N ASN A 95 14.44 2.43 4.99
CA ASN A 95 14.21 1.68 6.22
C ASN A 95 15.20 2.03 7.33
N GLU A 96 16.46 2.28 6.99
CA GLU A 96 17.47 2.77 7.94
C GLU A 96 17.16 4.18 8.46
N LEU A 97 16.62 5.06 7.62
CA LEU A 97 16.18 6.40 8.04
C LEU A 97 15.04 6.33 9.04
N TYR A 98 14.04 5.47 8.79
CA TYR A 98 12.93 5.26 9.72
C TYR A 98 13.40 4.78 11.10
N SER A 99 14.38 3.88 11.15
CA SER A 99 14.89 3.36 12.41
C SER A 99 15.65 4.40 13.24
N LYS A 100 16.14 5.47 12.63
CA LYS A 100 16.96 6.51 13.27
C LYS A 100 16.20 7.79 13.63
N SER A 101 14.98 7.98 13.11
CA SER A 101 14.24 9.23 13.26
C SER A 101 12.90 9.01 13.97
N PRO A 102 12.76 9.44 15.24
CA PRO A 102 11.50 9.28 15.99
C PRO A 102 10.41 10.29 15.60
N ILE A 103 10.66 11.25 14.69
CA ILE A 103 9.74 12.34 14.37
C ILE A 103 9.22 12.19 12.94
N ILE A 104 8.29 11.27 12.76
CA ILE A 104 7.63 10.97 11.46
C ILE A 104 6.63 12.06 11.05
N GLU A 105 6.17 12.88 11.99
CA GLU A 105 5.08 13.86 11.80
C GLU A 105 5.54 15.20 11.18
N SER A 106 6.83 15.41 10.94
CA SER A 106 7.31 16.69 10.46
C SER A 106 7.28 16.81 8.93
N GLU A 107 6.93 17.99 8.42
CA GLU A 107 7.07 18.35 7.00
C GLU A 107 8.50 18.17 6.50
N ASN A 108 9.46 18.40 7.35
CA ASN A 108 10.88 18.17 7.09
C ASN A 108 11.17 16.70 6.79
N PHE A 109 10.56 15.76 7.50
CA PHE A 109 10.75 14.33 7.24
C PHE A 109 10.18 13.91 5.88
N ARG A 110 9.01 14.44 5.47
CA ARG A 110 8.46 14.23 4.13
C ARG A 110 9.37 14.73 3.02
N ASN A 111 9.91 15.93 3.19
CA ASN A 111 10.86 16.52 2.26
C ASN A 111 12.18 15.73 2.22
N LEU A 112 12.62 15.24 3.37
CA LEU A 112 13.78 14.36 3.50
C LEU A 112 13.57 13.07 2.71
N LEU A 113 12.44 12.38 2.90
CA LEU A 113 12.09 11.17 2.13
C LEU A 113 12.12 11.42 0.62
N LEU A 114 11.52 12.51 0.16
CA LEU A 114 11.51 12.87 -1.25
C LEU A 114 12.91 13.20 -1.78
N SER A 115 13.78 13.79 -0.97
CA SER A 115 15.15 14.14 -1.36
C SER A 115 16.11 12.94 -1.35
N PHE A 116 15.87 11.95 -0.49
CA PHE A 116 16.65 10.72 -0.41
C PHE A 116 16.26 9.65 -1.45
N ALA A 117 15.07 9.75 -2.02
CA ALA A 117 14.66 8.85 -3.07
C ALA A 117 15.27 9.30 -4.40
N GLU A 118 16.41 8.75 -4.74
CA GLU A 118 17.02 8.87 -6.08
C GLU A 118 16.08 8.30 -7.15
N ASP A 119 15.21 7.38 -6.75
CA ASP A 119 14.21 6.73 -7.61
C ASP A 119 12.80 6.89 -7.00
N MET A 120 11.93 7.60 -7.71
CA MET A 120 10.54 7.83 -7.28
C MET A 120 9.74 6.54 -7.10
N ARG A 121 10.13 5.45 -7.75
CA ARG A 121 9.50 4.14 -7.59
C ARG A 121 9.59 3.65 -6.15
N VAL A 122 10.66 3.97 -5.45
CA VAL A 122 10.85 3.62 -4.03
C VAL A 122 9.78 4.27 -3.15
N ILE A 123 9.47 5.54 -3.37
CA ILE A 123 8.40 6.24 -2.62
C ILE A 123 7.02 5.63 -2.91
N LEU A 124 6.74 5.30 -4.17
CA LEU A 124 5.47 4.66 -4.56
C LEU A 124 5.31 3.29 -3.88
N ILE A 125 6.40 2.51 -3.80
CA ILE A 125 6.42 1.21 -3.11
C ILE A 125 6.14 1.38 -1.61
N ILE A 126 6.74 2.37 -0.96
CA ILE A 126 6.56 2.62 0.47
C ILE A 126 5.12 3.03 0.78
N ILE A 127 4.51 3.86 -0.07
CA ILE A 127 3.09 4.19 0.06
C ILE A 127 2.22 2.93 -0.07
N ALA A 128 2.49 2.08 -1.08
CA ALA A 128 1.77 0.82 -1.28
C ALA A 128 1.93 -0.13 -0.09
N ASP A 129 3.13 -0.22 0.47
CA ASP A 129 3.40 -1.02 1.67
C ASP A 129 2.59 -0.54 2.88
N ARG A 130 2.48 0.77 3.06
CA ARG A 130 1.68 1.35 4.14
C ARG A 130 0.18 1.12 3.93
N VAL A 131 -0.31 1.25 2.69
CA VAL A 131 -1.71 0.91 2.34
C VAL A 131 -1.99 -0.56 2.63
N ASN A 132 -1.08 -1.45 2.23
CA ASN A 132 -1.19 -2.88 2.52
C ASN A 132 -1.27 -3.15 4.03
N LEU A 133 -0.38 -2.54 4.80
CA LEU A 133 -0.32 -2.71 6.25
C LEU A 133 -1.61 -2.24 6.92
N ILE A 134 -2.09 -1.02 6.63
CA ILE A 134 -3.29 -0.46 7.27
C ILE A 134 -4.57 -1.25 6.93
N ARG A 135 -4.64 -1.86 5.74
CA ARG A 135 -5.74 -2.77 5.34
C ARG A 135 -5.81 -4.01 6.23
N GLN A 136 -4.67 -4.54 6.65
CA GLN A 136 -4.56 -5.84 7.33
C GLN A 136 -4.66 -5.77 8.85
N ILE A 137 -4.29 -4.64 9.46
CA ILE A 137 -4.22 -4.52 10.93
C ILE A 137 -5.57 -4.36 11.63
N LYS A 138 -6.67 -4.40 10.90
CA LYS A 138 -8.04 -4.18 11.41
C LYS A 138 -8.35 -5.01 12.67
N ASN A 139 -7.93 -6.25 12.69
CA ASN A 139 -8.23 -7.20 13.78
C ASN A 139 -7.03 -7.44 14.69
N SER A 140 -5.99 -6.62 14.59
CA SER A 140 -4.83 -6.77 15.48
C SER A 140 -5.20 -6.41 16.92
N PRO A 141 -4.81 -7.24 17.91
CA PRO A 141 -4.99 -6.92 19.33
C PRO A 141 -4.04 -5.81 19.83
N ASN A 142 -2.98 -5.51 19.07
CA ASN A 142 -2.02 -4.46 19.42
C ASN A 142 -2.59 -3.08 19.01
N GLU A 143 -3.35 -2.47 19.91
CA GLU A 143 -4.01 -1.20 19.67
C GLU A 143 -3.02 -0.03 19.52
N GLU A 144 -1.97 -0.01 20.34
CA GLU A 144 -0.94 1.03 20.31
C GLU A 144 -0.25 1.07 18.94
N ALA A 145 0.26 -0.08 18.47
CA ALA A 145 0.89 -0.17 17.16
C ALA A 145 -0.09 0.14 16.02
N ARG A 146 -1.38 -0.20 16.18
CA ARG A 146 -2.41 0.13 15.18
C ARG A 146 -2.65 1.63 15.10
N LEU A 147 -2.69 2.34 16.22
CA LEU A 147 -2.83 3.80 16.27
C LEU A 147 -1.59 4.50 15.70
N GLU A 148 -0.39 3.99 15.99
CA GLU A 148 0.85 4.51 15.41
C GLU A 148 0.81 4.42 13.87
N VAL A 149 0.49 3.26 13.31
CA VAL A 149 0.33 3.07 11.86
C VAL A 149 -0.74 4.00 11.26
N ALA A 150 -1.85 4.19 11.96
CA ALA A 150 -2.92 5.07 11.51
C ALA A 150 -2.50 6.55 11.50
N ASN A 151 -1.78 7.00 12.52
CA ASN A 151 -1.24 8.36 12.57
C ASN A 151 -0.19 8.59 11.48
N GLU A 152 0.75 7.65 11.29
CA GLU A 152 1.71 7.74 10.16
C GLU A 152 0.98 7.79 8.81
N ALA A 153 -0.06 6.99 8.63
CA ALA A 153 -0.84 6.98 7.39
C ALA A 153 -1.50 8.34 7.13
N ALA A 154 -2.08 8.98 8.16
CA ALA A 154 -2.71 10.29 8.05
C ALA A 154 -1.71 11.42 7.79
N TYR A 155 -0.63 11.48 8.58
CA TYR A 155 0.26 12.64 8.62
C TYR A 155 1.43 12.57 7.66
N LEU A 156 1.84 11.37 7.25
CA LEU A 156 2.97 11.18 6.35
C LEU A 156 2.54 10.65 4.98
N TYR A 157 1.90 9.48 4.94
CA TYR A 157 1.70 8.76 3.69
C TYR A 157 0.55 9.31 2.84
N ALA A 158 -0.55 9.77 3.43
CA ALA A 158 -1.63 10.39 2.68
C ALA A 158 -1.21 11.71 2.01
N PRO A 159 -0.48 12.63 2.68
CA PRO A 159 0.09 13.80 2.02
C PRO A 159 1.11 13.47 0.92
N LEU A 160 1.94 12.43 1.09
CA LEU A 160 2.86 11.97 0.05
C LEU A 160 2.09 11.42 -1.16
N ALA A 161 1.09 10.58 -0.94
CA ALA A 161 0.24 10.05 -1.99
C ALA A 161 -0.48 11.17 -2.76
N HIS A 162 -0.93 12.23 -2.07
CA HIS A 162 -1.50 13.42 -2.68
C HIS A 162 -0.51 14.14 -3.61
N LYS A 163 0.72 14.40 -3.14
CA LYS A 163 1.78 15.04 -3.94
C LYS A 163 2.12 14.24 -5.21
N LEU A 164 1.98 12.92 -5.16
CA LEU A 164 2.26 12.02 -6.29
C LEU A 164 1.04 11.70 -7.15
N GLY A 165 -0.11 12.33 -6.90
CA GLY A 165 -1.33 12.13 -7.68
C GLY A 165 -2.05 10.79 -7.43
N LEU A 166 -1.67 10.05 -6.39
CA LEU A 166 -2.28 8.78 -6.01
C LEU A 166 -3.57 8.99 -5.18
N TYR A 167 -4.54 9.70 -5.74
CA TYR A 167 -5.73 10.16 -5.02
C TYR A 167 -6.57 9.04 -4.41
N LYS A 168 -6.66 7.89 -5.08
CA LYS A 168 -7.39 6.72 -4.56
C LYS A 168 -6.72 6.18 -3.28
N LEU A 169 -5.41 5.97 -3.31
CA LEU A 169 -4.66 5.47 -2.16
C LEU A 169 -4.62 6.51 -1.02
N LYS A 170 -4.51 7.80 -1.37
CA LYS A 170 -4.60 8.91 -0.42
C LYS A 170 -5.94 8.87 0.35
N SER A 171 -7.06 8.80 -0.37
CA SER A 171 -8.38 8.78 0.26
C SER A 171 -8.59 7.54 1.14
N GLU A 172 -8.06 6.40 0.73
CA GLU A 172 -8.12 5.17 1.51
C GLU A 172 -7.27 5.25 2.79
N LEU A 173 -6.06 5.82 2.71
CA LEU A 173 -5.21 6.05 3.87
C LEU A 173 -5.90 6.96 4.90
N GLU A 174 -6.53 8.05 4.45
CA GLU A 174 -7.28 8.96 5.32
C GLU A 174 -8.50 8.30 5.95
N ASP A 175 -9.28 7.55 5.16
CA ASP A 175 -10.48 6.85 5.63
C ASP A 175 -10.15 5.80 6.69
N LEU A 176 -9.17 4.94 6.43
CA LEU A 176 -8.74 3.93 7.37
C LEU A 176 -8.06 4.53 8.61
N SER A 177 -7.31 5.61 8.46
CA SER A 177 -6.71 6.33 9.60
C SER A 177 -7.78 6.90 10.51
N LEU A 178 -8.79 7.58 9.97
CA LEU A 178 -9.91 8.13 10.73
C LEU A 178 -10.67 7.03 11.47
N LYS A 179 -10.88 5.89 10.82
CA LYS A 179 -11.54 4.73 11.41
C LYS A 179 -10.83 4.19 12.64
N TYR A 180 -9.49 4.20 12.66
CA TYR A 180 -8.72 3.69 13.79
C TYR A 180 -8.47 4.73 14.87
N THR A 181 -8.31 6.01 14.50
CA THR A 181 -8.00 7.09 15.43
C THR A 181 -9.25 7.71 16.06
N GLN A 182 -10.38 7.77 15.31
CA GLN A 182 -11.62 8.43 15.69
C GLN A 182 -12.84 7.57 15.33
N HIS A 183 -12.92 6.39 15.93
CA HIS A 183 -13.92 5.36 15.63
C HIS A 183 -15.37 5.90 15.65
N ASP A 184 -15.75 6.60 16.68
CA ASP A 184 -17.13 7.10 16.85
C ASP A 184 -17.50 8.15 15.80
N VAL A 185 -16.56 9.06 15.50
CA VAL A 185 -16.71 10.07 14.44
C VAL A 185 -16.86 9.40 13.09
N TYR A 186 -16.02 8.41 12.80
CA TYR A 186 -16.05 7.64 11.55
C TYR A 186 -17.42 6.98 11.32
N TYR A 187 -17.92 6.25 12.32
CA TYR A 187 -19.21 5.56 12.20
C TYR A 187 -20.39 6.50 12.12
N HIS A 188 -20.36 7.62 12.86
CA HIS A 188 -21.40 8.65 12.78
C HIS A 188 -21.47 9.28 11.36
N ILE A 189 -20.32 9.60 10.75
CA ILE A 189 -20.27 10.09 9.36
C ILE A 189 -20.79 9.04 8.41
N LYS A 190 -20.37 7.78 8.56
CA LYS A 190 -20.79 6.67 7.73
C LYS A 190 -22.31 6.44 7.76
N GLU A 191 -22.91 6.51 8.92
CA GLU A 191 -24.39 6.41 9.07
C GLU A 191 -25.11 7.54 8.33
N LYS A 192 -24.65 8.78 8.49
CA LYS A 192 -25.23 9.94 7.77
C LYS A 192 -25.10 9.81 6.26
N LEU A 193 -23.93 9.37 5.76
CA LEU A 193 -23.72 9.15 4.33
C LEU A 193 -24.62 8.03 3.79
N ASN A 194 -24.81 6.95 4.54
CA ASN A 194 -25.68 5.85 4.14
C ASN A 194 -27.16 6.30 4.13
N ALA A 195 -27.62 7.06 5.12
CA ALA A 195 -28.96 7.61 5.15
C ALA A 195 -29.23 8.54 3.95
N THR A 196 -28.26 9.41 3.63
CA THR A 196 -28.34 10.31 2.47
C THR A 196 -28.36 9.53 1.14
N LYS A 197 -27.55 8.47 1.04
CA LYS A 197 -27.54 7.60 -0.14
C LYS A 197 -28.88 6.91 -0.33
N GLN A 198 -29.44 6.30 0.71
CA GLN A 198 -30.75 5.66 0.67
C GLN A 198 -31.91 6.63 0.33
N ALA A 199 -31.85 7.87 0.81
CA ALA A 199 -32.82 8.90 0.47
C ALA A 199 -32.72 9.28 -1.01
N ARG A 200 -31.52 9.43 -1.54
CA ARG A 200 -31.28 9.71 -2.96
C ARG A 200 -31.69 8.56 -3.85
N ASP A 201 -31.35 7.33 -3.48
CA ASP A 201 -31.70 6.14 -4.29
C ASP A 201 -33.23 5.96 -4.37
N ARG A 202 -33.95 6.16 -3.26
CA ARG A 202 -35.43 6.20 -3.25
C ARG A 202 -36.00 7.31 -4.13
N TYR A 203 -35.41 8.50 -4.12
CA TYR A 203 -35.84 9.60 -4.97
C TYR A 203 -35.65 9.27 -6.46
N ILE A 204 -34.53 8.66 -6.83
CA ILE A 204 -34.23 8.23 -8.20
C ILE A 204 -35.24 7.15 -8.65
N GLU A 205 -35.51 6.15 -7.80
CA GLU A 205 -36.52 5.12 -8.11
C GLU A 205 -37.92 5.69 -8.32
N ALA A 206 -38.34 6.62 -7.44
CA ALA A 206 -39.62 7.31 -7.58
C ALA A 206 -39.69 8.14 -8.88
N PHE A 207 -38.61 8.83 -9.23
CA PHE A 207 -38.53 9.61 -10.45
C PHE A 207 -38.57 8.74 -11.72
N ILE A 208 -37.86 7.60 -11.71
CA ILE A 208 -37.91 6.62 -12.80
C ILE A 208 -39.33 6.07 -12.96
N CYS A 209 -40.02 5.70 -11.87
CA CYS A 209 -41.42 5.24 -11.91
C CYS A 209 -42.32 6.30 -12.53
N LEU A 210 -42.18 7.57 -12.19
CA LEU A 210 -42.98 8.66 -12.77
C LEU A 210 -42.75 8.80 -14.28
N LEU A 211 -41.49 8.70 -14.75
CA LEU A 211 -41.20 8.74 -16.19
C LEU A 211 -41.87 7.60 -16.95
N TYR A 212 -41.76 6.36 -16.43
CA TYR A 212 -42.38 5.19 -17.10
C TYR A 212 -43.92 5.25 -17.09
N THR A 213 -44.53 5.86 -16.06
CA THR A 213 -46.01 6.01 -16.03
C THR A 213 -46.46 7.15 -16.92
N SER A 214 -45.67 8.18 -17.17
CA SER A 214 -45.95 9.26 -18.10
C SER A 214 -45.88 8.80 -19.56
N ASP A 215 -44.84 8.06 -19.94
CA ASP A 215 -44.69 7.49 -21.28
C ASP A 215 -45.85 6.53 -21.65
N ALA A 216 -46.33 5.75 -20.67
CA ALA A 216 -47.45 4.85 -20.87
C ALA A 216 -48.81 5.59 -21.00
N ALA A 217 -48.91 6.84 -20.60
CA ALA A 217 -50.13 7.66 -20.73
C ALA A 217 -50.20 8.43 -22.04
N ASP A 218 -49.06 8.66 -22.72
CA ASP A 218 -48.98 9.32 -24.01
C ASP A 218 -49.20 8.37 -25.21
N ASP A 219 -49.24 7.03 -24.97
CA ASP A 219 -49.48 5.99 -25.98
C ASP A 219 -50.98 5.55 -26.06
N LEU A 220 -51.93 6.27 -25.41
CA LEU A 220 -53.37 6.04 -25.47
C LEU A 220 -54.08 7.23 -26.11
#